data_17a41518e571ec44cd6b000b8912c025
#
_entry.id   17a41518e571ec44cd6b000b8912c025
#
_cell.length_a   1.000
_cell.length_b   1.000
_cell.length_c   1.000
_cell.angle_alpha   90.00
_cell.angle_beta   90.00
_cell.angle_gamma   90.00
#
_symmetry.space_group_name_H-M   'P 1'
#
loop_
_entity.id
_entity.type
_entity.pdbx_description
1 polymer ?
#
loop_
_entity_poly.entity_id
_entity_poly.type
_entity_poly.pdbx_seq_one_letter_code
_entity_poly.pdbx_strand_id
1 'polypeptide(L)'
;ALNMLAERGIIPADWPVRVKIIPQELATAASMTENGHRRDMHPAEQIAGFRAMAQEGKTPAQIGDLLGYSPRHVQRMLKLADLAPVILDALAEDRITTEHCQALALENDTARQVQVFEAACQSGWGGKPDVRVIRNLITESEVAVKDNTKFRFVGADAFSPDELRTDLFSDDEGGYVD
;
A
#
# COMPACT_ATOMS: atom_id res chain seq x y z
N ALA A 1 -23.73 3.36 16.27
CA ALA A 1 -23.66 4.45 17.27
C ALA A 1 -25.06 4.93 17.66
N LEU A 2 -25.90 5.42 16.73
CA LEU A 2 -27.24 5.97 17.07
C LEU A 2 -28.16 4.93 17.70
N ASN A 3 -28.21 3.69 17.19
CA ASN A 3 -28.99 2.59 17.78
C ASN A 3 -28.57 2.30 19.23
N MET A 4 -27.26 2.32 19.51
CA MET A 4 -26.76 2.14 20.89
C MET A 4 -27.17 3.27 21.84
N LEU A 5 -27.27 4.52 21.32
CA LEU A 5 -27.73 5.66 22.12
C LEU A 5 -29.23 5.57 22.38
N ALA A 6 -30.02 5.10 21.42
CA ALA A 6 -31.46 4.86 21.58
C ALA A 6 -31.70 3.71 22.57
N GLU A 7 -30.99 2.60 22.47
CA GLU A 7 -31.05 1.48 23.41
C GLU A 7 -30.68 1.87 24.85
N ARG A 8 -29.78 2.84 25.02
CA ARG A 8 -29.42 3.40 26.32
C ARG A 8 -30.34 4.51 26.82
N GLY A 9 -31.41 4.82 26.06
CA GLY A 9 -32.37 5.87 26.39
C GLY A 9 -31.83 7.29 26.38
N ILE A 10 -30.64 7.52 25.72
CA ILE A 10 -30.01 8.84 25.62
C ILE A 10 -30.71 9.69 24.55
N ILE A 11 -31.19 9.05 23.48
CA ILE A 11 -31.99 9.66 22.42
C ILE A 11 -33.26 8.86 22.17
N PRO A 12 -34.38 9.45 21.69
CA PRO A 12 -35.54 8.70 21.23
C PRO A 12 -35.22 7.78 20.07
N ALA A 13 -35.96 6.66 19.93
CA ALA A 13 -35.76 5.72 18.83
C ALA A 13 -36.05 6.33 17.44
N ASP A 14 -36.89 7.35 17.40
CA ASP A 14 -37.27 8.13 16.21
C ASP A 14 -36.46 9.43 16.05
N TRP A 15 -35.29 9.52 16.67
CA TRP A 15 -34.43 10.70 16.57
C TRP A 15 -34.16 11.08 15.11
N PRO A 16 -34.49 12.31 14.67
CA PRO A 16 -34.32 12.73 13.28
C PRO A 16 -32.85 12.84 12.92
N VAL A 17 -32.43 12.15 11.86
CA VAL A 17 -31.08 12.16 11.36
C VAL A 17 -31.05 12.75 9.94
N ARG A 18 -30.19 13.74 9.71
CA ARG A 18 -29.94 14.21 8.35
C ARG A 18 -29.09 13.18 7.60
N VAL A 19 -29.61 12.70 6.47
CA VAL A 19 -28.93 11.76 5.60
C VAL A 19 -28.72 12.41 4.22
N LYS A 20 -27.59 12.07 3.60
CA LYS A 20 -27.31 12.38 2.19
C LYS A 20 -27.28 11.06 1.43
N ILE A 21 -28.21 10.89 0.51
CA ILE A 21 -28.22 9.73 -0.39
C ILE A 21 -27.21 10.03 -1.50
N ILE A 22 -26.27 9.11 -1.72
CA ILE A 22 -25.25 9.18 -2.78
C ILE A 22 -25.38 7.95 -3.66
N PRO A 23 -24.99 8.04 -4.96
CA PRO A 23 -24.89 6.88 -5.84
C PRO A 23 -23.96 5.81 -5.26
N GLN A 24 -24.27 4.54 -5.50
CA GLN A 24 -23.50 3.42 -4.96
C GLN A 24 -22.04 3.43 -5.44
N GLU A 25 -21.81 3.85 -6.68
CA GLU A 25 -20.46 3.99 -7.27
C GLU A 25 -19.55 5.03 -6.57
N LEU A 26 -20.13 5.92 -5.78
CA LEU A 26 -19.41 6.92 -4.99
C LEU A 26 -19.30 6.53 -3.50
N ALA A 27 -19.88 5.42 -3.07
CA ALA A 27 -19.95 5.05 -1.67
C ALA A 27 -18.57 4.86 -1.04
N THR A 28 -17.66 4.13 -1.70
CA THR A 28 -16.29 3.89 -1.23
C THR A 28 -15.50 5.20 -1.11
N ALA A 29 -15.54 6.04 -2.14
CA ALA A 29 -14.87 7.33 -2.14
C ALA A 29 -15.41 8.26 -1.05
N ALA A 30 -16.73 8.31 -0.87
CA ALA A 30 -17.36 9.12 0.18
C ALA A 30 -16.98 8.65 1.58
N SER A 31 -16.93 7.33 1.81
CA SER A 31 -16.49 6.75 3.08
C SER A 31 -15.02 7.08 3.38
N MET A 32 -14.13 6.96 2.40
CA MET A 32 -12.72 7.31 2.57
C MET A 32 -12.53 8.81 2.86
N THR A 33 -13.25 9.67 2.17
CA THR A 33 -13.18 11.12 2.38
C THR A 33 -13.69 11.49 3.78
N GLU A 34 -14.80 10.92 4.21
CA GLU A 34 -15.39 11.20 5.53
C GLU A 34 -14.45 10.73 6.65
N ASN A 35 -13.91 9.52 6.54
CA ASN A 35 -12.98 8.97 7.52
C ASN A 35 -11.66 9.74 7.57
N GLY A 36 -11.12 10.16 6.42
CA GLY A 36 -9.91 10.96 6.32
C GLY A 36 -10.03 12.35 6.96
N HIS A 37 -11.25 12.92 7.02
CA HIS A 37 -11.49 14.19 7.70
C HIS A 37 -11.74 14.07 9.21
N ARG A 38 -12.11 12.88 9.70
CA ARG A 38 -12.40 12.66 11.13
C ARG A 38 -11.16 12.28 11.93
N ARG A 39 -10.26 11.55 11.33
CA ARG A 39 -9.05 10.99 11.96
C ARG A 39 -8.08 10.60 10.88
N ASP A 40 -6.79 10.71 11.15
CA ASP A 40 -5.79 10.14 10.26
C ASP A 40 -6.10 8.64 10.07
N MET A 41 -6.50 8.29 8.85
CA MET A 41 -6.86 6.92 8.50
C MET A 41 -5.62 6.05 8.60
N HIS A 42 -5.74 4.89 9.25
CA HIS A 42 -4.63 3.95 9.35
C HIS A 42 -4.13 3.53 7.95
N PRO A 43 -2.80 3.41 7.70
CA PRO A 43 -2.27 3.06 6.39
C PRO A 43 -2.88 1.80 5.77
N ALA A 44 -3.15 0.76 6.58
CA ALA A 44 -3.81 -0.45 6.12
C ALA A 44 -5.24 -0.20 5.61
N GLU A 45 -5.99 0.67 6.28
CA GLU A 45 -7.34 1.07 5.85
C GLU A 45 -7.30 1.86 4.54
N GLN A 46 -6.30 2.75 4.40
CA GLN A 46 -6.09 3.50 3.15
C GLN A 46 -5.81 2.55 1.99
N ILE A 47 -4.86 1.62 2.16
CA ILE A 47 -4.51 0.62 1.14
C ILE A 47 -5.73 -0.19 0.73
N ALA A 48 -6.53 -0.67 1.70
CA ALA A 48 -7.75 -1.42 1.44
C ALA A 48 -8.79 -0.59 0.66
N GLY A 49 -8.94 0.69 0.98
CA GLY A 49 -9.84 1.60 0.27
C GLY A 49 -9.43 1.84 -1.18
N PHE A 50 -8.13 2.07 -1.44
CA PHE A 50 -7.62 2.20 -2.81
C PHE A 50 -7.82 0.92 -3.62
N ARG A 51 -7.56 -0.25 -3.00
CA ARG A 51 -7.79 -1.56 -3.63
C ARG A 51 -9.26 -1.76 -3.99
N ALA A 52 -10.18 -1.44 -3.08
CA ALA A 52 -11.63 -1.57 -3.33
C ALA A 52 -12.06 -0.72 -4.54
N MET A 53 -11.61 0.52 -4.64
CA MET A 53 -11.93 1.38 -5.79
C MET A 53 -11.33 0.87 -7.10
N ALA A 54 -10.13 0.30 -7.09
CA ALA A 54 -9.54 -0.33 -8.26
C ALA A 54 -10.34 -1.57 -8.69
N GLN A 55 -10.83 -2.37 -7.75
CA GLN A 55 -11.69 -3.52 -8.02
C GLN A 55 -13.07 -3.11 -8.57
N GLU A 56 -13.56 -1.91 -8.24
CA GLU A 56 -14.74 -1.29 -8.86
C GLU A 56 -14.46 -0.82 -10.30
N GLY A 57 -13.25 -1.02 -10.83
CA GLY A 57 -12.86 -0.67 -12.20
C GLY A 57 -12.38 0.76 -12.39
N LYS A 58 -12.12 1.50 -11.30
CA LYS A 58 -11.60 2.87 -11.40
C LYS A 58 -10.09 2.87 -11.71
N THR A 59 -9.68 3.73 -12.60
CA THR A 59 -8.26 3.94 -12.92
C THR A 59 -7.55 4.74 -11.82
N PRO A 60 -6.21 4.66 -11.69
CA PRO A 60 -5.46 5.47 -10.72
C PRO A 60 -5.71 6.98 -10.86
N ALA A 61 -5.91 7.49 -12.09
CA ALA A 61 -6.25 8.88 -12.32
C ALA A 61 -7.63 9.23 -11.75
N GLN A 62 -8.65 8.41 -12.04
CA GLN A 62 -10.02 8.61 -11.53
C GLN A 62 -10.08 8.53 -9.99
N ILE A 63 -9.33 7.61 -9.38
CA ILE A 63 -9.24 7.51 -7.93
C ILE A 63 -8.57 8.76 -7.36
N GLY A 64 -7.49 9.21 -7.99
CA GLY A 64 -6.78 10.42 -7.60
C GLY A 64 -7.67 11.67 -7.66
N ASP A 65 -8.42 11.85 -8.74
CA ASP A 65 -9.36 12.96 -8.90
C ASP A 65 -10.48 12.95 -7.84
N LEU A 66 -10.98 11.75 -7.48
CA LEU A 66 -12.03 11.60 -6.46
C LEU A 66 -11.56 11.94 -5.04
N LEU A 67 -10.32 11.62 -4.71
CA LEU A 67 -9.78 11.72 -3.35
C LEU A 67 -8.79 12.88 -3.16
N GLY A 68 -8.43 13.59 -4.23
CA GLY A 68 -7.46 14.69 -4.19
C GLY A 68 -6.00 14.21 -4.13
N TYR A 69 -5.69 13.02 -4.62
CA TYR A 69 -4.33 12.49 -4.69
C TYR A 69 -3.77 12.48 -6.12
N SER A 70 -2.44 12.55 -6.22
CA SER A 70 -1.79 12.35 -7.53
C SER A 70 -1.92 10.91 -8.01
N PRO A 71 -2.00 10.66 -9.33
CA PRO A 71 -2.04 9.29 -9.88
C PRO A 71 -0.85 8.43 -9.42
N ARG A 72 0.36 9.03 -9.27
CA ARG A 72 1.55 8.34 -8.76
C ARG A 72 1.35 7.87 -7.31
N HIS A 73 0.71 8.68 -6.45
CA HIS A 73 0.39 8.28 -5.09
C HIS A 73 -0.57 7.08 -5.09
N VAL A 74 -1.61 7.13 -5.93
CA VAL A 74 -2.57 6.01 -6.07
C VAL A 74 -1.86 4.74 -6.54
N GLN A 75 -0.97 4.82 -7.53
CA GLN A 75 -0.18 3.68 -7.99
C GLN A 75 0.68 3.07 -6.88
N ARG A 76 1.32 3.91 -6.04
CA ARG A 76 2.07 3.46 -4.87
C ARG A 76 1.17 2.70 -3.88
N MET A 77 -0.03 3.22 -3.60
CA MET A 77 -0.98 2.54 -2.71
C MET A 77 -1.47 1.21 -3.28
N LEU A 78 -1.77 1.15 -4.58
CA LEU A 78 -2.17 -0.08 -5.25
C LEU A 78 -1.04 -1.12 -5.26
N LYS A 79 0.22 -0.69 -5.45
CA LYS A 79 1.38 -1.58 -5.34
C LYS A 79 1.50 -2.19 -3.93
N LEU A 80 1.22 -1.42 -2.88
CA LEU A 80 1.17 -1.95 -1.51
C LEU A 80 -0.03 -2.90 -1.30
N ALA A 81 -1.13 -2.69 -2.00
CA ALA A 81 -2.29 -3.56 -1.93
C ALA A 81 -2.06 -4.95 -2.53
N ASP A 82 -1.03 -5.11 -3.38
CA ASP A 82 -0.63 -6.38 -3.97
C ASP A 82 0.30 -7.21 -3.07
N LEU A 83 0.68 -6.71 -1.90
CA LEU A 83 1.45 -7.46 -0.91
C LEU A 83 0.68 -8.69 -0.38
N ALA A 84 1.44 -9.69 0.02
CA ALA A 84 0.88 -10.90 0.63
C ALA A 84 0.00 -10.53 1.85
N PRO A 85 -1.14 -11.22 2.05
CA PRO A 85 -2.10 -10.91 3.12
C PRO A 85 -1.46 -10.85 4.51
N VAL A 86 -0.55 -11.76 4.83
CA VAL A 86 0.15 -11.80 6.12
C VAL A 86 0.96 -10.52 6.41
N ILE A 87 1.46 -9.85 5.37
CA ILE A 87 2.19 -8.58 5.49
C ILE A 87 1.22 -7.44 5.75
N LEU A 88 0.08 -7.43 5.05
CA LEU A 88 -0.98 -6.44 5.27
C LEU A 88 -1.61 -6.57 6.66
N ASP A 89 -1.78 -7.80 7.15
CA ASP A 89 -2.24 -8.07 8.52
C ASP A 89 -1.23 -7.57 9.55
N ALA A 90 0.08 -7.79 9.30
CA ALA A 90 1.14 -7.26 10.17
C ALA A 90 1.18 -5.72 10.21
N LEU A 91 0.86 -5.07 9.08
CA LEU A 91 0.71 -3.61 9.04
C LEU A 91 -0.53 -3.15 9.82
N ALA A 92 -1.67 -3.84 9.65
CA ALA A 92 -2.92 -3.52 10.36
C ALA A 92 -2.82 -3.67 11.87
N GLU A 93 -1.94 -4.57 12.33
CA GLU A 93 -1.64 -4.83 13.75
C GLU A 93 -0.49 -3.95 14.30
N ASP A 94 0.00 -2.97 13.56
CA ASP A 94 1.14 -2.11 13.92
C ASP A 94 2.45 -2.87 14.24
N ARG A 95 2.57 -4.13 13.78
CA ARG A 95 3.81 -4.92 13.92
C ARG A 95 4.91 -4.44 13.00
N ILE A 96 4.54 -3.88 11.87
CA ILE A 96 5.42 -3.27 10.88
C ILE A 96 4.88 -1.91 10.44
N THR A 97 5.71 -1.12 9.76
CA THR A 97 5.35 0.20 9.24
C THR A 97 5.21 0.18 7.73
N THR A 98 4.70 1.26 7.16
CA THR A 98 4.61 1.46 5.71
C THR A 98 5.96 1.31 5.00
N GLU A 99 7.08 1.70 5.65
CA GLU A 99 8.43 1.54 5.09
C GLU A 99 8.81 0.07 4.86
N HIS A 100 8.43 -0.82 5.77
CA HIS A 100 8.62 -2.27 5.60
C HIS A 100 7.82 -2.78 4.41
N CYS A 101 6.56 -2.34 4.28
CA CYS A 101 5.71 -2.68 3.14
C CYS A 101 6.30 -2.19 1.81
N GLN A 102 6.83 -0.97 1.77
CA GLN A 102 7.49 -0.41 0.59
C GLN A 102 8.73 -1.22 0.20
N ALA A 103 9.53 -1.65 1.17
CA ALA A 103 10.68 -2.51 0.91
C ALA A 103 10.26 -3.88 0.37
N LEU A 104 9.23 -4.51 0.97
CA LEU A 104 8.70 -5.80 0.50
C LEU A 104 8.04 -5.72 -0.87
N ALA A 105 7.47 -4.56 -1.23
CA ALA A 105 6.84 -4.33 -2.53
C ALA A 105 7.84 -4.21 -3.70
N LEU A 106 9.15 -4.19 -3.44
CA LEU A 106 10.18 -4.37 -4.47
C LEU A 106 10.12 -5.78 -5.07
N GLU A 107 9.68 -6.77 -4.28
CA GLU A 107 9.47 -8.14 -4.75
C GLU A 107 8.04 -8.29 -5.30
N ASN A 108 7.91 -8.89 -6.48
CA ASN A 108 6.61 -9.12 -7.14
C ASN A 108 6.01 -10.48 -6.79
N ASP A 109 6.85 -11.48 -6.50
CA ASP A 109 6.38 -12.80 -6.08
C ASP A 109 5.93 -12.79 -4.61
N THR A 110 4.65 -13.01 -4.40
CA THR A 110 4.04 -13.02 -3.05
C THR A 110 4.59 -14.13 -2.15
N ALA A 111 4.99 -15.28 -2.71
CA ALA A 111 5.60 -16.35 -1.92
C ALA A 111 7.00 -15.94 -1.42
N ARG A 112 7.78 -15.27 -2.29
CA ARG A 112 9.07 -14.73 -1.90
C ARG A 112 8.95 -13.57 -0.92
N GLN A 113 7.94 -12.69 -1.07
CA GLN A 113 7.65 -11.65 -0.09
C GLN A 113 7.49 -12.22 1.33
N VAL A 114 6.74 -13.32 1.46
CA VAL A 114 6.51 -13.99 2.75
C VAL A 114 7.83 -14.55 3.30
N GLN A 115 8.62 -15.26 2.47
CA GLN A 115 9.91 -15.81 2.88
C GLN A 115 10.87 -14.73 3.38
N VAL A 116 10.98 -13.61 2.65
CA VAL A 116 11.82 -12.47 3.04
C VAL A 116 11.32 -11.84 4.34
N PHE A 117 10.01 -11.67 4.48
CA PHE A 117 9.40 -11.13 5.68
C PHE A 117 9.69 -11.99 6.91
N GLU A 118 9.51 -13.31 6.81
CA GLU A 118 9.79 -14.25 7.88
C GLU A 118 11.28 -14.28 8.25
N ALA A 119 12.17 -14.30 7.26
CA ALA A 119 13.63 -14.27 7.49
C ALA A 119 14.05 -12.95 8.18
N ALA A 120 13.49 -11.81 7.76
CA ALA A 120 13.76 -10.53 8.39
C ALA A 120 13.23 -10.47 9.84
N CYS A 121 12.08 -11.08 10.13
CA CYS A 121 11.55 -11.19 11.49
C CYS A 121 12.44 -12.06 12.39
N GLN A 122 12.99 -13.15 11.86
CA GLN A 122 13.89 -14.04 12.61
C GLN A 122 15.24 -13.37 12.94
N SER A 123 15.75 -12.54 12.05
CA SER A 123 17.02 -11.81 12.25
C SER A 123 16.87 -10.54 13.07
N GLY A 124 15.65 -10.03 13.21
CA GLY A 124 15.35 -8.78 13.88
C GLY A 124 15.32 -8.88 15.41
N TRP A 125 15.69 -7.80 16.08
CA TRP A 125 15.63 -7.73 17.55
C TRP A 125 14.17 -7.77 18.03
N GLY A 126 13.83 -8.76 18.86
CA GLY A 126 12.47 -8.92 19.39
C GLY A 126 11.43 -9.32 18.34
N GLY A 127 11.84 -9.94 17.22
CA GLY A 127 10.95 -10.36 16.15
C GLY A 127 10.45 -9.22 15.24
N LYS A 128 11.01 -8.01 15.40
CA LYS A 128 10.71 -6.88 14.49
C LYS A 128 11.69 -6.89 13.32
N PRO A 129 11.21 -6.92 12.07
CA PRO A 129 12.08 -6.89 10.90
C PRO A 129 12.77 -5.52 10.78
N ASP A 130 13.98 -5.50 10.22
CA ASP A 130 14.67 -4.27 9.82
C ASP A 130 14.49 -4.04 8.32
N VAL A 131 14.11 -2.81 7.94
CA VAL A 131 13.89 -2.43 6.53
C VAL A 131 15.15 -2.67 5.67
N ARG A 132 16.34 -2.45 6.23
CA ARG A 132 17.61 -2.67 5.50
C ARG A 132 17.82 -4.16 5.24
N VAL A 133 17.50 -5.02 6.21
CA VAL A 133 17.59 -6.48 6.04
C VAL A 133 16.63 -6.95 4.96
N ILE A 134 15.39 -6.45 4.95
CA ILE A 134 14.41 -6.75 3.89
C ILE A 134 14.96 -6.36 2.53
N ARG A 135 15.44 -5.11 2.38
CA ARG A 135 16.00 -4.64 1.10
C ARG A 135 17.18 -5.50 0.66
N ASN A 136 18.12 -5.79 1.55
CA ASN A 136 19.27 -6.63 1.22
C ASN A 136 18.87 -8.02 0.76
N LEU A 137 17.93 -8.68 1.45
CA LEU A 137 17.45 -10.02 1.08
C LEU A 137 16.76 -10.07 -0.28
N ILE A 138 16.11 -8.97 -0.68
CA ILE A 138 15.46 -8.86 -1.99
C ILE A 138 16.49 -8.57 -3.08
N THR A 139 17.45 -7.68 -2.80
CA THR A 139 18.39 -7.16 -3.80
C THR A 139 19.75 -7.86 -3.78
N GLU A 140 19.92 -8.93 -3.01
CA GLU A 140 21.20 -9.62 -2.83
C GLU A 140 21.79 -10.17 -4.15
N SER A 141 20.92 -10.58 -5.09
CA SER A 141 21.29 -11.03 -6.43
C SER A 141 21.13 -9.95 -7.52
N GLU A 142 20.65 -8.78 -7.20
CA GLU A 142 20.26 -7.76 -8.16
C GLU A 142 21.28 -6.62 -8.24
N VAL A 143 21.37 -6.01 -9.41
CA VAL A 143 22.25 -4.87 -9.66
C VAL A 143 21.42 -3.59 -9.69
N ALA A 144 21.74 -2.63 -8.81
CA ALA A 144 21.10 -1.32 -8.84
C ALA A 144 21.39 -0.61 -10.18
N VAL A 145 20.34 -0.12 -10.83
CA VAL A 145 20.44 0.57 -12.12
C VAL A 145 21.06 1.95 -11.97
N LYS A 146 20.77 2.63 -10.85
CA LYS A 146 21.25 3.99 -10.58
C LYS A 146 22.77 4.01 -10.43
N ASP A 147 23.42 4.90 -11.18
CA ASP A 147 24.88 5.15 -11.16
C ASP A 147 25.75 3.91 -11.48
N ASN A 148 25.17 2.84 -12.02
CA ASN A 148 25.90 1.64 -12.39
C ASN A 148 26.53 1.80 -13.78
N THR A 149 27.85 1.79 -13.81
CA THR A 149 28.62 1.93 -15.06
C THR A 149 28.39 0.74 -15.99
N LYS A 150 28.21 -0.47 -15.45
CA LYS A 150 27.96 -1.68 -16.25
C LYS A 150 26.58 -1.61 -16.90
N PHE A 151 25.54 -1.20 -16.13
CA PHE A 151 24.21 -1.02 -16.68
C PHE A 151 24.17 0.04 -17.78
N ARG A 152 24.85 1.18 -17.58
CA ARG A 152 24.98 2.22 -18.61
C ARG A 152 25.65 1.72 -19.88
N PHE A 153 26.63 0.82 -19.76
CA PHE A 153 27.34 0.26 -20.91
C PHE A 153 26.45 -0.70 -21.71
N VAL A 154 25.66 -1.53 -21.02
CA VAL A 154 24.78 -2.51 -21.65
C VAL A 154 23.53 -1.83 -22.23
N GLY A 155 23.00 -0.82 -21.54
CA GLY A 155 21.77 -0.11 -21.90
C GLY A 155 20.49 -0.81 -21.43
N ALA A 156 19.46 -0.01 -21.15
CA ALA A 156 18.17 -0.52 -20.66
C ALA A 156 17.45 -1.43 -21.70
N ASP A 157 17.70 -1.17 -22.99
CA ASP A 157 17.08 -1.91 -24.10
C ASP A 157 17.54 -3.37 -24.22
N ALA A 158 18.61 -3.73 -23.50
CA ALA A 158 19.14 -5.09 -23.47
C ALA A 158 18.39 -6.02 -22.49
N PHE A 159 17.53 -5.45 -21.65
CA PHE A 159 16.77 -6.17 -20.63
C PHE A 159 15.30 -6.20 -21.00
N SER A 160 14.64 -7.32 -20.69
CA SER A 160 13.19 -7.39 -20.83
C SER A 160 12.49 -6.54 -19.74
N PRO A 161 11.25 -6.08 -19.96
CA PRO A 161 10.50 -5.34 -18.94
C PRO A 161 10.32 -6.10 -17.62
N ASP A 162 10.35 -7.43 -17.65
CA ASP A 162 10.21 -8.28 -16.48
C ASP A 162 11.50 -8.38 -15.66
N GLU A 163 12.66 -8.16 -16.29
CA GLU A 163 13.98 -8.14 -15.64
C GLU A 163 14.29 -6.79 -14.98
N LEU A 164 13.60 -5.72 -15.42
CA LEU A 164 13.73 -4.37 -14.87
C LEU A 164 12.67 -4.13 -13.79
N ARG A 165 13.11 -4.09 -12.54
CA ARG A 165 12.23 -3.74 -11.41
C ARG A 165 12.35 -2.26 -11.10
N THR A 166 11.26 -1.53 -11.21
CA THR A 166 11.22 -0.11 -10.87
C THR A 166 10.84 0.09 -9.40
N ASP A 167 11.65 0.84 -8.65
CA ASP A 167 11.30 1.26 -7.30
C ASP A 167 10.35 2.47 -7.36
N LEU A 168 9.04 2.22 -7.26
CA LEU A 168 7.99 3.26 -7.23
C LEU A 168 8.05 4.16 -5.99
N PHE A 169 8.77 3.75 -4.94
CA PHE A 169 8.85 4.47 -3.66
C PHE A 169 10.11 5.34 -3.57
N SER A 170 11.08 5.16 -4.48
CA SER A 170 12.22 6.06 -4.61
C SER A 170 11.78 7.39 -5.23
N ASP A 171 12.41 8.48 -4.79
CA ASP A 171 12.23 9.81 -5.40
C ASP A 171 12.96 9.91 -6.74
N ASP A 172 13.95 9.06 -6.96
CA ASP A 172 14.68 8.89 -8.22
C ASP A 172 14.04 7.77 -9.05
N GLU A 173 14.17 7.83 -10.37
CA GLU A 173 13.83 6.75 -11.29
C GLU A 173 14.83 5.58 -11.16
N GLY A 174 15.01 5.12 -9.93
CA GLY A 174 15.87 4.00 -9.58
C GLY A 174 15.14 2.68 -9.77
N GLY A 175 15.90 1.64 -10.04
CA GLY A 175 15.41 0.28 -10.18
C GLY A 175 16.53 -0.73 -9.99
N TYR A 176 16.18 -1.98 -10.12
CA TYR A 176 17.10 -3.12 -10.02
C TYR A 176 16.95 -4.01 -11.24
N VAL A 177 18.02 -4.67 -11.61
CA VAL A 177 18.07 -5.66 -12.69
C VAL A 177 18.73 -6.93 -12.18
N ASP A 178 18.19 -8.10 -12.57
CA ASP A 178 18.77 -9.42 -12.30
C ASP A 178 20.05 -9.67 -13.10
#